data_2cb171d9417b71bdaa60906f84e6bf83
#
_entry.id   2cb171d9417b71bdaa60906f84e6bf83
#
_cell.length_a   1.000
_cell.length_b   1.000
_cell.length_c   1.000
_cell.angle_alpha   90.00
_cell.angle_beta   90.00
_cell.angle_gamma   90.00
#
_symmetry.space_group_name_H-M   'P 1'
#
loop_
_entity.id
_entity.type
_entity.pdbx_description
1 polymer ?
#
loop_
_entity_poly.entity_id
_entity_poly.type
_entity_poly.pdbx_seq_one_letter_code
_entity_poly.pdbx_strand_id
1 'polypeptide(L)'
;MSDNWVVQNLENALEVWNDKLSEIWQLITQSPQTFKGGSIWSIICSIHGALQAIGYALLVLFFVVGVVKTCGSFAELKKPEHAVKLFVRFAIAKGLITYGMELMMAILEIIQGVVSTIMNSAGFGSPQATVLPQEIITAVEDCGFFESIPLWAVTLIGGLFIWVLSFVMILSVYGRFFKMYMYTALAPVPLSAFAGEPTQNIGKSFLKSYASVCLEGAIIVLACIIFSAFSSSGTPVVDSSASVVTQVWSYLGEVIFNLLVLVGLVKSADHIAKEMLGL
;
A
#
# COMPACT_ATOMS: atom_id res chain seq x y z
N MET A 1 14.75 10.10 30.58
CA MET A 1 14.65 8.63 30.53
C MET A 1 14.47 8.18 31.95
N SER A 2 13.37 7.52 32.25
CA SER A 2 13.18 6.94 33.59
C SER A 2 14.12 5.75 33.74
N ASP A 3 14.68 5.58 34.97
CA ASP A 3 15.55 4.43 35.27
C ASP A 3 14.74 3.13 35.44
N ASN A 4 13.42 3.21 35.32
CA ASN A 4 12.53 2.07 35.52
C ASN A 4 12.46 1.23 34.23
N TRP A 5 12.94 0.00 34.30
CA TRP A 5 12.98 -0.96 33.20
C TRP A 5 11.60 -1.32 32.62
N VAL A 6 10.52 -1.18 33.37
CA VAL A 6 9.14 -1.38 32.91
C VAL A 6 8.75 -0.23 31.95
N VAL A 7 9.03 1.02 32.33
CA VAL A 7 8.80 2.20 31.52
C VAL A 7 9.63 2.13 30.25
N GLN A 8 10.92 1.76 30.37
CA GLN A 8 11.81 1.61 29.22
C GLN A 8 11.27 0.59 28.19
N ASN A 9 10.70 -0.55 28.65
CA ASN A 9 10.11 -1.53 27.73
C ASN A 9 8.93 -0.95 26.95
N LEU A 10 8.07 -0.16 27.58
CA LEU A 10 6.94 0.50 26.93
C LEU A 10 7.40 1.60 25.96
N GLU A 11 8.33 2.45 26.39
CA GLU A 11 8.90 3.50 25.56
C GLU A 11 9.57 2.90 24.31
N ASN A 12 10.39 1.87 24.45
CA ASN A 12 11.04 1.18 23.34
C ASN A 12 10.02 0.57 22.37
N ALA A 13 8.93 -0.01 22.85
CA ALA A 13 7.90 -0.59 22.01
C ALA A 13 7.17 0.51 21.19
N LEU A 14 6.84 1.64 21.82
CA LEU A 14 6.22 2.78 21.16
C LEU A 14 7.18 3.49 20.20
N GLU A 15 8.47 3.56 20.53
CA GLU A 15 9.50 4.10 19.64
C GLU A 15 9.59 3.28 18.35
N VAL A 16 9.66 1.95 18.46
CA VAL A 16 9.64 1.06 17.27
C VAL A 16 8.38 1.28 16.42
N TRP A 17 7.23 1.46 17.05
CA TRP A 17 6.00 1.79 16.34
C TRP A 17 6.11 3.13 15.60
N ASN A 18 6.52 4.19 16.30
CA ASN A 18 6.64 5.53 15.72
C ASN A 18 7.66 5.58 14.57
N ASP A 19 8.78 4.86 14.72
CA ASP A 19 9.78 4.72 13.66
C ASP A 19 9.20 4.04 12.42
N LYS A 20 8.43 2.96 12.60
CA LYS A 20 7.80 2.27 11.48
C LYS A 20 6.70 3.12 10.82
N LEU A 21 5.97 3.88 11.60
CA LEU A 21 4.98 4.82 11.06
C LEU A 21 5.65 5.93 10.23
N SER A 22 6.77 6.46 10.71
CA SER A 22 7.58 7.44 9.98
C SER A 22 8.18 6.86 8.70
N GLU A 23 8.71 5.63 8.76
CA GLU A 23 9.22 4.91 7.59
C GLU A 23 8.12 4.70 6.53
N ILE A 24 6.91 4.34 6.94
CA ILE A 24 5.75 4.19 6.05
C ILE A 24 5.43 5.51 5.36
N TRP A 25 5.41 6.61 6.10
CA TRP A 25 5.14 7.93 5.56
C TRP A 25 6.12 8.34 4.48
N GLN A 26 7.41 8.07 4.70
CA GLN A 26 8.46 8.29 3.70
C GLN A 26 8.30 7.38 2.47
N LEU A 27 7.99 6.09 2.69
CA LEU A 27 7.84 5.13 1.61
C LEU A 27 6.65 5.43 0.70
N ILE A 28 5.52 5.89 1.24
CA ILE A 28 4.32 6.18 0.44
C ILE A 28 4.58 7.32 -0.55
N THR A 29 5.40 8.29 -0.17
CA THR A 29 5.77 9.43 -1.01
C THR A 29 6.93 9.13 -1.95
N GLN A 30 7.69 8.05 -1.70
CA GLN A 30 8.84 7.70 -2.50
C GLN A 30 8.45 7.11 -3.86
N SER A 31 9.13 7.56 -4.92
CA SER A 31 8.99 6.95 -6.24
C SER A 31 9.56 5.53 -6.27
N PRO A 32 8.91 4.55 -6.93
CA PRO A 32 9.48 3.23 -7.15
C PRO A 32 10.84 3.23 -7.84
N GLN A 33 11.11 4.26 -8.65
CA GLN A 33 12.39 4.42 -9.34
C GLN A 33 13.57 4.60 -8.37
N THR A 34 13.35 5.27 -7.25
CA THR A 34 14.40 5.58 -6.25
C THR A 34 14.41 4.63 -5.06
N PHE A 35 13.41 3.75 -4.96
CA PHE A 35 13.30 2.80 -3.87
C PHE A 35 14.54 1.90 -3.79
N LYS A 36 15.13 1.80 -2.58
CA LYS A 36 16.37 1.02 -2.34
C LYS A 36 17.51 1.34 -3.32
N GLY A 37 17.67 2.62 -3.67
CA GLY A 37 18.76 3.09 -4.53
C GLY A 37 18.58 2.80 -6.02
N GLY A 38 17.37 2.42 -6.47
CA GLY A 38 17.05 2.27 -7.90
C GLY A 38 17.57 0.99 -8.57
N SER A 39 18.33 0.14 -7.88
CA SER A 39 18.86 -1.11 -8.46
C SER A 39 17.74 -2.06 -8.88
N ILE A 40 16.67 -2.16 -8.08
CA ILE A 40 15.50 -2.98 -8.40
C ILE A 40 14.82 -2.44 -9.66
N TRP A 41 14.68 -1.12 -9.77
CA TRP A 41 14.05 -0.49 -10.93
C TRP A 41 14.78 -0.81 -12.24
N SER A 42 16.11 -0.79 -12.25
CA SER A 42 16.88 -1.13 -13.45
C SER A 42 16.65 -2.58 -13.91
N ILE A 43 16.52 -3.51 -12.98
CA ILE A 43 16.16 -4.91 -13.26
C ILE A 43 14.75 -4.98 -13.87
N ILE A 44 13.78 -4.27 -13.31
CA ILE A 44 12.40 -4.23 -13.81
C ILE A 44 12.35 -3.68 -15.23
N CYS A 45 13.07 -2.58 -15.51
CA CYS A 45 13.18 -2.03 -16.88
C CYS A 45 13.78 -3.04 -17.88
N SER A 46 14.80 -3.78 -17.47
CA SER A 46 15.42 -4.82 -18.30
C SER A 46 14.44 -5.96 -18.62
N ILE A 47 13.72 -6.44 -17.60
CA ILE A 47 12.71 -7.51 -17.77
C ILE A 47 11.56 -7.01 -18.65
N HIS A 48 11.06 -5.80 -18.42
CA HIS A 48 10.01 -5.19 -19.25
C HIS A 48 10.45 -5.14 -20.73
N GLY A 49 11.65 -4.67 -21.02
CA GLY A 49 12.21 -4.61 -22.37
C GLY A 49 12.32 -6.00 -23.03
N ALA A 50 12.76 -7.03 -22.29
CA ALA A 50 12.79 -8.39 -22.77
C ALA A 50 11.38 -8.93 -23.10
N LEU A 51 10.39 -8.61 -22.27
CA LEU A 51 9.00 -9.04 -22.45
C LEU A 51 8.27 -8.28 -23.55
N GLN A 52 8.77 -7.12 -24.01
CA GLN A 52 8.20 -6.42 -25.17
C GLN A 52 8.21 -7.29 -26.43
N ALA A 53 9.27 -8.06 -26.66
CA ALA A 53 9.33 -8.98 -27.81
C ALA A 53 8.20 -10.03 -27.75
N ILE A 54 7.95 -10.59 -26.58
CA ILE A 54 6.83 -11.52 -26.34
C ILE A 54 5.49 -10.80 -26.52
N GLY A 55 5.37 -9.57 -26.02
CA GLY A 55 4.20 -8.72 -26.19
C GLY A 55 3.85 -8.50 -27.65
N TYR A 56 4.84 -8.23 -28.51
CA TYR A 56 4.63 -8.08 -29.97
C TYR A 56 4.21 -9.40 -30.63
N ALA A 57 4.75 -10.53 -30.24
CA ALA A 57 4.29 -11.83 -30.74
C ALA A 57 2.83 -12.11 -30.36
N LEU A 58 2.46 -11.84 -29.10
CA LEU A 58 1.08 -11.97 -28.62
C LEU A 58 0.13 -10.95 -29.26
N LEU A 59 0.62 -9.74 -29.59
CA LEU A 59 -0.14 -8.73 -30.34
C LEU A 59 -0.65 -9.30 -31.65
N VAL A 60 0.25 -9.94 -32.43
CA VAL A 60 -0.12 -10.56 -33.71
C VAL A 60 -1.13 -11.67 -33.49
N LEU A 61 -0.91 -12.53 -32.50
CA LEU A 61 -1.82 -13.63 -32.18
C LEU A 61 -3.22 -13.11 -31.79
N PHE A 62 -3.32 -12.16 -30.89
CA PHE A 62 -4.60 -11.59 -30.47
C PHE A 62 -5.29 -10.81 -31.59
N PHE A 63 -4.52 -10.17 -32.45
CA PHE A 63 -5.06 -9.52 -33.65
C PHE A 63 -5.70 -10.54 -34.58
N VAL A 64 -5.01 -11.65 -34.91
CA VAL A 64 -5.56 -12.72 -35.73
C VAL A 64 -6.82 -13.33 -35.14
N VAL A 65 -6.80 -13.62 -33.81
CA VAL A 65 -7.99 -14.11 -33.09
C VAL A 65 -9.13 -13.09 -33.15
N GLY A 66 -8.81 -11.80 -33.04
CA GLY A 66 -9.77 -10.71 -33.16
C GLY A 66 -10.41 -10.67 -34.56
N VAL A 67 -9.60 -10.75 -35.63
CA VAL A 67 -10.07 -10.79 -37.02
C VAL A 67 -10.99 -11.99 -37.26
N VAL A 68 -10.57 -13.18 -36.85
CA VAL A 68 -11.34 -14.43 -37.05
C VAL A 68 -12.70 -14.39 -36.32
N LYS A 69 -12.73 -13.83 -35.10
CA LYS A 69 -13.98 -13.76 -34.31
C LYS A 69 -14.92 -12.63 -34.75
N THR A 70 -14.35 -11.50 -35.21
CA THR A 70 -15.15 -10.32 -35.57
C THR A 70 -15.66 -10.45 -37.03
N CYS A 71 -14.91 -11.12 -37.88
CA CYS A 71 -15.27 -11.35 -39.26
C CYS A 71 -15.76 -12.79 -39.44
N GLY A 72 -16.97 -13.08 -38.98
CA GLY A 72 -17.61 -14.40 -39.15
C GLY A 72 -17.86 -14.79 -40.61
N SER A 73 -17.69 -13.85 -41.55
CA SER A 73 -17.79 -14.06 -43.02
C SER A 73 -16.78 -13.18 -43.73
N PHE A 74 -16.12 -13.74 -44.78
CA PHE A 74 -15.23 -12.99 -45.67
C PHE A 74 -15.91 -11.77 -46.32
N ALA A 75 -17.26 -11.74 -46.38
CA ALA A 75 -18.02 -10.62 -46.90
C ALA A 75 -17.97 -9.38 -45.98
N GLU A 76 -17.81 -9.55 -44.68
CA GLU A 76 -17.69 -8.44 -43.72
C GLU A 76 -16.31 -7.76 -43.75
N LEU A 77 -15.26 -8.52 -44.08
CA LEU A 77 -13.90 -7.98 -44.32
C LEU A 77 -13.83 -7.02 -45.52
N LYS A 78 -14.76 -7.12 -46.46
CA LYS A 78 -14.81 -6.23 -47.63
C LYS A 78 -15.36 -4.84 -47.31
N LYS A 79 -15.92 -4.61 -46.09
CA LYS A 79 -16.36 -3.28 -45.69
C LYS A 79 -15.14 -2.50 -45.17
N PRO A 80 -14.76 -1.38 -45.80
CA PRO A 80 -13.56 -0.62 -45.46
C PRO A 80 -13.56 -0.13 -44.02
N GLU A 81 -14.75 0.12 -43.45
CA GLU A 81 -14.92 0.58 -42.07
C GLU A 81 -14.41 -0.45 -41.04
N HIS A 82 -14.67 -1.74 -41.25
CA HIS A 82 -14.21 -2.81 -40.36
C HIS A 82 -12.70 -3.00 -40.44
N ALA A 83 -12.13 -2.92 -41.64
CA ALA A 83 -10.69 -3.01 -41.83
C ALA A 83 -9.95 -1.86 -41.15
N VAL A 84 -10.45 -0.63 -41.26
CA VAL A 84 -9.89 0.55 -40.56
C VAL A 84 -9.98 0.40 -39.05
N LYS A 85 -11.10 -0.06 -38.52
CA LYS A 85 -11.28 -0.28 -37.08
C LYS A 85 -10.30 -1.31 -36.53
N LEU A 86 -10.07 -2.40 -37.22
CA LEU A 86 -9.09 -3.43 -36.85
C LEU A 86 -7.66 -2.89 -36.88
N PHE A 87 -7.33 -2.13 -37.93
CA PHE A 87 -6.00 -1.53 -38.07
C PHE A 87 -5.71 -0.49 -36.95
N VAL A 88 -6.68 0.35 -36.62
CA VAL A 88 -6.57 1.33 -35.53
C VAL A 88 -6.35 0.62 -34.17
N ARG A 89 -7.06 -0.48 -33.95
CA ARG A 89 -6.84 -1.29 -32.71
C ARG A 89 -5.43 -1.87 -32.65
N PHE A 90 -4.96 -2.42 -33.77
CA PHE A 90 -3.60 -2.95 -33.87
C PHE A 90 -2.56 -1.85 -33.59
N ALA A 91 -2.73 -0.67 -34.18
CA ALA A 91 -1.84 0.48 -33.96
C ALA A 91 -1.84 0.96 -32.52
N ILE A 92 -3.03 1.05 -31.89
CA ILE A 92 -3.16 1.41 -30.47
C ILE A 92 -2.47 0.36 -29.59
N ALA A 93 -2.72 -0.94 -29.80
CA ALA A 93 -2.12 -1.99 -28.99
C ALA A 93 -0.58 -2.04 -29.15
N LYS A 94 -0.08 -1.81 -30.39
CA LYS A 94 1.37 -1.66 -30.63
C LYS A 94 1.93 -0.47 -29.85
N GLY A 95 1.25 0.68 -29.90
CA GLY A 95 1.63 1.87 -29.13
C GLY A 95 1.67 1.60 -27.61
N LEU A 96 0.65 0.91 -27.08
CA LEU A 96 0.59 0.54 -25.67
C LEU A 96 1.74 -0.38 -25.22
N ILE A 97 2.19 -1.29 -26.09
CA ILE A 97 3.36 -2.14 -25.80
C ILE A 97 4.65 -1.33 -25.88
N THR A 98 4.79 -0.49 -26.91
CA THR A 98 6.00 0.31 -27.15
C THR A 98 6.22 1.31 -26.03
N TYR A 99 5.17 2.01 -25.61
CA TYR A 99 5.17 3.06 -24.56
C TYR A 99 4.59 2.54 -23.25
N GLY A 100 4.66 1.21 -23.02
CA GLY A 100 4.07 0.58 -21.84
C GLY A 100 4.69 1.06 -20.53
N MET A 101 6.01 1.26 -20.52
CA MET A 101 6.72 1.76 -19.33
C MET A 101 6.27 3.19 -18.99
N GLU A 102 6.23 4.07 -19.99
CA GLU A 102 5.80 5.45 -19.83
C GLU A 102 4.34 5.54 -19.37
N LEU A 103 3.47 4.67 -19.90
CA LEU A 103 2.08 4.58 -19.48
C LEU A 103 1.95 4.16 -17.99
N MET A 104 2.71 3.15 -17.58
CA MET A 104 2.71 2.71 -16.18
C MET A 104 3.20 3.82 -15.25
N MET A 105 4.25 4.54 -15.66
CA MET A 105 4.77 5.68 -14.89
C MET A 105 3.80 6.85 -14.84
N ALA A 106 3.13 7.19 -15.94
CA ALA A 106 2.14 8.26 -15.96
C ALA A 106 0.96 7.99 -15.01
N ILE A 107 0.47 6.74 -14.95
CA ILE A 107 -0.58 6.34 -13.99
C ILE A 107 -0.08 6.54 -12.54
N LEU A 108 1.14 6.14 -12.26
CA LEU A 108 1.74 6.30 -10.94
C LEU A 108 1.87 7.78 -10.56
N GLU A 109 2.38 8.63 -11.45
CA GLU A 109 2.57 10.06 -11.23
C GLU A 109 1.24 10.78 -10.94
N ILE A 110 0.17 10.44 -11.67
CA ILE A 110 -1.17 10.97 -11.41
C ILE A 110 -1.60 10.62 -9.97
N ILE A 111 -1.41 9.38 -9.56
CA ILE A 111 -1.82 8.93 -8.21
C ILE A 111 -0.91 9.52 -7.12
N GLN A 112 0.39 9.69 -7.38
CA GLN A 112 1.27 10.43 -6.46
C GLN A 112 0.82 11.89 -6.29
N GLY A 113 0.31 12.51 -7.34
CA GLY A 113 -0.34 13.81 -7.26
C GLY A 113 -1.56 13.81 -6.33
N VAL A 114 -2.38 12.74 -6.37
CA VAL A 114 -3.51 12.56 -5.42
C VAL A 114 -2.99 12.43 -3.99
N VAL A 115 -1.96 11.60 -3.76
CA VAL A 115 -1.33 11.42 -2.43
C VAL A 115 -0.85 12.77 -1.87
N SER A 116 -0.09 13.52 -2.67
CA SER A 116 0.43 14.83 -2.24
C SER A 116 -0.68 15.85 -1.96
N THR A 117 -1.77 15.81 -2.72
CA THR A 117 -2.93 16.67 -2.48
C THR A 117 -3.62 16.32 -1.17
N ILE A 118 -3.81 15.03 -0.86
CA ILE A 118 -4.39 14.57 0.42
C ILE A 118 -3.52 15.02 1.59
N MET A 119 -2.20 14.81 1.51
CA MET A 119 -1.26 15.20 2.55
C MET A 119 -1.28 16.71 2.83
N ASN A 120 -1.27 17.52 1.76
CA ASN A 120 -1.27 18.98 1.89
C ASN A 120 -2.60 19.54 2.40
N SER A 121 -3.74 18.92 2.00
CA SER A 121 -5.07 19.39 2.39
C SER A 121 -5.40 19.11 3.85
N ALA A 122 -4.86 18.04 4.41
CA ALA A 122 -5.14 17.65 5.78
C ALA A 122 -4.30 18.40 6.83
N GLY A 123 -3.27 19.15 6.41
CA GLY A 123 -2.35 19.83 7.34
C GLY A 123 -1.52 18.88 8.23
N PHE A 124 -1.59 17.59 8.00
CA PHE A 124 -0.84 16.56 8.72
C PHE A 124 0.49 16.30 8.00
N GLY A 125 1.50 17.10 8.32
CA GLY A 125 2.85 16.96 7.72
C GLY A 125 3.60 15.69 8.16
N SER A 126 3.20 15.08 9.27
CA SER A 126 3.77 13.83 9.80
C SER A 126 2.77 13.16 10.74
N PRO A 127 2.78 11.83 10.85
CA PRO A 127 1.97 11.12 11.84
C PRO A 127 2.36 11.59 13.25
N GLN A 128 1.36 11.82 14.11
CA GLN A 128 1.64 12.13 15.50
C GLN A 128 2.22 10.90 16.19
N ALA A 129 3.33 11.11 16.91
CA ALA A 129 3.95 10.05 17.68
C ALA A 129 3.03 9.63 18.85
N THR A 130 2.88 8.34 19.04
CA THR A 130 2.25 7.79 20.22
C THR A 130 3.25 7.91 21.39
N VAL A 131 2.88 8.65 22.43
CA VAL A 131 3.73 8.92 23.59
C VAL A 131 3.09 8.29 24.82
N LEU A 132 3.94 7.75 25.70
CA LEU A 132 3.48 7.20 26.99
C LEU A 132 2.98 8.35 27.88
N PRO A 133 1.73 8.29 28.41
CA PRO A 133 1.20 9.31 29.32
C PRO A 133 2.03 9.41 30.60
N GLN A 134 2.21 10.65 31.09
CA GLN A 134 3.00 10.89 32.30
C GLN A 134 2.38 10.22 33.53
N GLU A 135 1.06 10.07 33.56
CA GLU A 135 0.32 9.39 34.62
C GLU A 135 0.73 7.92 34.77
N ILE A 136 0.91 7.22 33.62
CA ILE A 136 1.38 5.83 33.61
C ILE A 136 2.84 5.74 34.05
N ILE A 137 3.69 6.67 33.61
CA ILE A 137 5.11 6.73 34.05
C ILE A 137 5.19 6.86 35.55
N THR A 138 4.50 7.86 36.10
CA THR A 138 4.49 8.12 37.56
C THR A 138 3.94 6.94 38.34
N ALA A 139 2.83 6.34 37.87
CA ALA A 139 2.22 5.19 38.52
C ALA A 139 3.17 3.97 38.56
N VAL A 140 3.97 3.77 37.50
CA VAL A 140 4.95 2.68 37.44
C VAL A 140 6.19 2.98 38.29
N GLU A 141 6.64 4.23 38.35
CA GLU A 141 7.80 4.64 39.14
C GLU A 141 7.52 4.57 40.66
N ASP A 142 6.30 4.86 41.06
CA ASP A 142 5.87 4.78 42.49
C ASP A 142 5.63 3.34 42.98
N CYS A 143 5.69 2.34 42.09
CA CYS A 143 5.49 0.92 42.42
C CYS A 143 6.67 0.32 43.19
N GLY A 144 6.35 -0.51 44.21
CA GLY A 144 7.33 -1.33 44.91
C GLY A 144 7.92 -2.44 44.02
N PHE A 145 9.12 -2.90 44.38
CA PHE A 145 9.85 -3.94 43.60
C PHE A 145 9.01 -5.21 43.34
N PHE A 146 8.23 -5.69 44.30
CA PHE A 146 7.40 -6.88 44.12
C PHE A 146 6.22 -6.67 43.19
N GLU A 147 5.69 -5.45 43.11
CA GLU A 147 4.61 -5.07 42.20
C GLU A 147 5.15 -4.87 40.75
N SER A 148 6.42 -4.61 40.60
CA SER A 148 7.08 -4.45 39.28
C SER A 148 7.21 -5.76 38.52
N ILE A 149 7.22 -6.93 39.17
CA ILE A 149 7.37 -8.24 38.48
C ILE A 149 6.17 -8.56 37.56
N PRO A 150 4.90 -8.51 38.03
CA PRO A 150 3.76 -8.71 37.12
C PRO A 150 3.65 -7.61 36.07
N LEU A 151 4.00 -6.37 36.40
CA LEU A 151 4.06 -5.27 35.45
C LEU A 151 5.02 -5.54 34.29
N TRP A 152 6.20 -6.05 34.61
CA TRP A 152 7.18 -6.42 33.57
C TRP A 152 6.62 -7.47 32.62
N ALA A 153 5.99 -8.51 33.10
CA ALA A 153 5.41 -9.53 32.25
C ALA A 153 4.34 -8.94 31.32
N VAL A 154 3.49 -8.05 31.83
CA VAL A 154 2.44 -7.36 31.08
C VAL A 154 3.05 -6.46 29.99
N THR A 155 4.07 -5.66 30.33
CA THR A 155 4.72 -4.75 29.38
C THR A 155 5.53 -5.49 28.33
N LEU A 156 6.13 -6.62 28.66
CA LEU A 156 6.84 -7.46 27.72
C LEU A 156 5.90 -8.08 26.68
N ILE A 157 4.75 -8.60 27.12
CA ILE A 157 3.71 -9.15 26.23
C ILE A 157 3.13 -8.04 25.37
N GLY A 158 2.76 -6.89 25.96
CA GLY A 158 2.22 -5.74 25.23
C GLY A 158 3.22 -5.19 24.20
N GLY A 159 4.48 -5.04 24.58
CA GLY A 159 5.55 -4.63 23.69
C GLY A 159 5.75 -5.58 22.50
N LEU A 160 5.67 -6.90 22.75
CA LEU A 160 5.73 -7.89 21.67
C LEU A 160 4.56 -7.73 20.67
N PHE A 161 3.34 -7.49 21.16
CA PHE A 161 2.19 -7.22 20.29
C PHE A 161 2.41 -5.96 19.44
N ILE A 162 2.84 -4.86 20.05
CA ILE A 162 3.12 -3.59 19.35
C ILE A 162 4.20 -3.81 18.29
N TRP A 163 5.27 -4.54 18.60
CA TRP A 163 6.34 -4.88 17.66
C TRP A 163 5.83 -5.69 16.47
N VAL A 164 5.02 -6.73 16.70
CA VAL A 164 4.42 -7.56 15.64
C VAL A 164 3.50 -6.73 14.75
N LEU A 165 2.66 -5.87 15.33
CA LEU A 165 1.76 -4.99 14.57
C LEU A 165 2.53 -3.99 13.70
N SER A 166 3.60 -3.39 14.23
CA SER A 166 4.50 -2.51 13.49
C SER A 166 5.11 -3.21 12.27
N PHE A 167 5.56 -4.46 12.47
CA PHE A 167 6.13 -5.27 11.40
C PHE A 167 5.12 -5.66 10.33
N VAL A 168 3.90 -6.04 10.72
CA VAL A 168 2.81 -6.36 9.80
C VAL A 168 2.43 -5.14 8.96
N MET A 169 2.42 -3.96 9.56
CA MET A 169 2.07 -2.72 8.87
C MET A 169 3.12 -2.35 7.81
N ILE A 170 4.40 -2.36 8.15
CA ILE A 170 5.46 -2.04 7.21
C ILE A 170 5.55 -3.05 6.06
N LEU A 171 5.33 -4.36 6.35
CA LEU A 171 5.27 -5.39 5.32
C LEU A 171 4.17 -5.14 4.28
N SER A 172 3.03 -4.61 4.70
CA SER A 172 1.92 -4.27 3.79
C SER A 172 2.36 -3.20 2.78
N VAL A 173 3.08 -2.18 3.24
CA VAL A 173 3.61 -1.11 2.37
C VAL A 173 4.69 -1.62 1.42
N TYR A 174 5.63 -2.43 1.91
CA TYR A 174 6.62 -3.07 1.04
C TYR A 174 5.97 -3.96 -0.01
N GLY A 175 4.94 -4.73 0.37
CA GLY A 175 4.16 -5.58 -0.53
C GLY A 175 3.57 -4.80 -1.71
N ARG A 176 3.11 -3.55 -1.50
CA ARG A 176 2.65 -2.65 -2.56
C ARG A 176 3.75 -2.37 -3.60
N PHE A 177 4.98 -2.05 -3.15
CA PHE A 177 6.09 -1.81 -4.09
C PHE A 177 6.38 -3.05 -4.94
N PHE A 178 6.43 -4.23 -4.34
CA PHE A 178 6.66 -5.47 -5.09
C PHE A 178 5.53 -5.75 -6.09
N LYS A 179 4.27 -5.52 -5.71
CA LYS A 179 3.14 -5.60 -6.65
C LYS A 179 3.33 -4.64 -7.84
N MET A 180 3.65 -3.37 -7.59
CA MET A 180 3.90 -2.38 -8.65
C MET A 180 5.02 -2.83 -9.59
N TYR A 181 6.13 -3.33 -9.08
CA TYR A 181 7.24 -3.84 -9.89
C TYR A 181 6.81 -5.02 -10.76
N MET A 182 6.09 -6.00 -10.20
CA MET A 182 5.57 -7.14 -10.97
C MET A 182 4.64 -6.70 -12.09
N TYR A 183 3.70 -5.81 -11.81
CA TYR A 183 2.79 -5.26 -12.83
C TYR A 183 3.57 -4.53 -13.92
N THR A 184 4.53 -3.68 -13.56
CA THR A 184 5.33 -2.91 -14.51
C THR A 184 6.19 -3.81 -15.39
N ALA A 185 6.85 -4.82 -14.81
CA ALA A 185 7.66 -5.78 -15.56
C ALA A 185 6.83 -6.58 -16.58
N LEU A 186 5.65 -7.06 -16.16
CA LEU A 186 4.80 -7.94 -16.97
C LEU A 186 3.86 -7.18 -17.92
N ALA A 187 3.83 -5.85 -17.88
CA ALA A 187 2.88 -5.02 -18.62
C ALA A 187 2.78 -5.33 -20.14
N PRO A 188 3.86 -5.60 -20.89
CA PRO A 188 3.76 -5.87 -22.32
C PRO A 188 2.82 -7.03 -22.68
N VAL A 189 2.72 -8.04 -21.81
CA VAL A 189 1.90 -9.24 -22.04
C VAL A 189 0.40 -8.92 -22.04
N PRO A 190 -0.21 -8.38 -20.96
CA PRO A 190 -1.63 -8.04 -20.97
C PRO A 190 -1.98 -6.84 -21.85
N LEU A 191 -1.03 -5.92 -22.09
CA LEU A 191 -1.26 -4.78 -23.01
C LEU A 191 -1.42 -5.25 -24.47
N SER A 192 -0.81 -6.36 -24.87
CA SER A 192 -0.98 -6.95 -26.20
C SER A 192 -2.43 -7.38 -26.47
N ALA A 193 -3.21 -7.68 -25.42
CA ALA A 193 -4.60 -8.13 -25.54
C ALA A 193 -5.55 -7.04 -26.07
N PHE A 194 -5.15 -5.77 -26.10
CA PHE A 194 -5.92 -4.70 -26.74
C PHE A 194 -6.06 -4.87 -28.27
N ALA A 195 -5.24 -5.68 -28.90
CA ALA A 195 -5.29 -5.92 -30.34
C ALA A 195 -6.57 -6.64 -30.80
N GLY A 196 -7.12 -7.52 -29.95
CA GLY A 196 -8.33 -8.28 -30.26
C GLY A 196 -9.55 -7.73 -29.53
N GLU A 197 -10.72 -7.68 -30.20
CA GLU A 197 -11.97 -7.28 -29.55
C GLU A 197 -12.36 -8.20 -28.38
N PRO A 198 -12.29 -9.53 -28.55
CA PRO A 198 -12.66 -10.44 -27.47
C PRO A 198 -11.66 -10.47 -26.30
N THR A 199 -10.43 -10.01 -26.50
CA THR A 199 -9.37 -10.05 -25.50
C THR A 199 -9.12 -8.71 -24.79
N GLN A 200 -9.67 -7.59 -25.30
CA GLN A 200 -9.41 -6.25 -24.77
C GLN A 200 -9.72 -6.09 -23.28
N ASN A 201 -10.66 -6.90 -22.74
CA ASN A 201 -11.01 -6.87 -21.34
C ASN A 201 -9.84 -7.29 -20.44
N ILE A 202 -8.94 -8.16 -20.93
CA ILE A 202 -7.71 -8.55 -20.20
C ILE A 202 -6.82 -7.32 -19.99
N GLY A 203 -6.58 -6.55 -21.06
CA GLY A 203 -5.79 -5.33 -20.97
C GLY A 203 -6.43 -4.26 -20.07
N LYS A 204 -7.76 -4.07 -20.19
CA LYS A 204 -8.50 -3.12 -19.32
C LYS A 204 -8.44 -3.51 -17.86
N SER A 205 -8.68 -4.79 -17.51
CA SER A 205 -8.58 -5.29 -16.15
C SER A 205 -7.17 -5.16 -15.60
N PHE A 206 -6.14 -5.40 -16.42
CA PHE A 206 -4.75 -5.20 -16.04
C PHE A 206 -4.46 -3.74 -15.66
N LEU A 207 -4.87 -2.76 -16.50
CA LEU A 207 -4.66 -1.34 -16.19
C LEU A 207 -5.41 -0.91 -14.93
N LYS A 208 -6.65 -1.39 -14.74
CA LYS A 208 -7.41 -1.15 -13.51
C LYS A 208 -6.70 -1.74 -12.30
N SER A 209 -6.20 -2.98 -12.39
CA SER A 209 -5.47 -3.64 -11.30
C SER A 209 -4.18 -2.90 -10.94
N TYR A 210 -3.45 -2.41 -11.93
CA TYR A 210 -2.27 -1.59 -11.68
C TYR A 210 -2.62 -0.26 -11.00
N ALA A 211 -3.62 0.44 -11.53
CA ALA A 211 -4.11 1.68 -10.93
C ALA A 211 -4.59 1.46 -9.48
N SER A 212 -5.23 0.31 -9.20
CA SER A 212 -5.61 -0.08 -7.84
C SER A 212 -4.41 -0.19 -6.91
N VAL A 213 -3.34 -0.88 -7.32
CA VAL A 213 -2.11 -1.00 -6.52
C VAL A 213 -1.43 0.35 -6.30
N CYS A 214 -1.46 1.24 -7.29
CA CYS A 214 -0.97 2.60 -7.11
C CYS A 214 -1.84 3.38 -6.11
N LEU A 215 -3.19 3.28 -6.22
CA LEU A 215 -4.16 3.98 -5.38
C LEU A 215 -4.14 3.49 -3.92
N GLU A 216 -3.74 2.23 -3.68
CA GLU A 216 -3.53 1.68 -2.33
C GLU A 216 -2.71 2.62 -1.44
N GLY A 217 -1.70 3.31 -2.00
CA GLY A 217 -0.90 4.30 -1.26
C GLY A 217 -1.70 5.51 -0.79
N ALA A 218 -2.61 6.04 -1.61
CA ALA A 218 -3.47 7.16 -1.23
C ALA A 218 -4.43 6.77 -0.10
N ILE A 219 -4.96 5.54 -0.14
CA ILE A 219 -5.85 5.01 0.89
C ILE A 219 -5.10 4.80 2.20
N ILE A 220 -3.85 4.31 2.16
CA ILE A 220 -3.01 4.16 3.36
C ILE A 220 -2.75 5.54 4.01
N VAL A 221 -2.41 6.57 3.22
CA VAL A 221 -2.25 7.94 3.75
C VAL A 221 -3.53 8.43 4.40
N LEU A 222 -4.67 8.24 3.73
CA LEU A 222 -5.96 8.65 4.27
C LEU A 222 -6.29 7.89 5.57
N ALA A 223 -6.01 6.59 5.62
CA ALA A 223 -6.18 5.77 6.83
C ALA A 223 -5.32 6.29 7.99
N CYS A 224 -4.06 6.66 7.74
CA CYS A 224 -3.18 7.25 8.75
C CYS A 224 -3.70 8.60 9.25
N ILE A 225 -4.23 9.46 8.37
CA ILE A 225 -4.81 10.75 8.72
C ILE A 225 -6.07 10.57 9.59
N ILE A 226 -6.99 9.71 9.17
CA ILE A 226 -8.21 9.40 9.92
C ILE A 226 -7.87 8.82 11.28
N PHE A 227 -6.92 7.91 11.33
CA PHE A 227 -6.45 7.31 12.58
C PHE A 227 -5.82 8.36 13.50
N SER A 228 -5.01 9.27 12.99
CA SER A 228 -4.42 10.36 13.78
C SER A 228 -5.51 11.25 14.41
N ALA A 229 -6.54 11.60 13.65
CA ALA A 229 -7.69 12.34 14.16
C ALA A 229 -8.49 11.55 15.21
N PHE A 230 -8.69 10.26 14.99
CA PHE A 230 -9.37 9.36 15.93
C PHE A 230 -8.58 9.20 17.24
N SER A 231 -7.28 8.95 17.17
CA SER A 231 -6.40 8.79 18.32
C SER A 231 -6.25 10.08 19.15
N SER A 232 -6.35 11.25 18.51
CA SER A 232 -6.28 12.54 19.17
C SER A 232 -7.57 12.90 19.92
N SER A 233 -8.69 12.25 19.62
CA SER A 233 -10.00 12.55 20.22
C SER A 233 -10.26 11.83 21.56
N GLY A 234 -9.43 10.87 21.95
CA GLY A 234 -9.57 10.12 23.20
C GLY A 234 -8.21 9.83 23.83
N THR A 235 -7.90 10.51 24.95
CA THR A 235 -6.84 10.03 25.83
C THR A 235 -7.37 8.82 26.59
N PRO A 236 -6.57 7.73 26.72
CA PRO A 236 -6.96 6.59 27.55
C PRO A 236 -7.37 7.06 28.94
N VAL A 237 -8.58 6.73 29.37
CA VAL A 237 -9.05 7.07 30.71
C VAL A 237 -8.39 6.11 31.69
N VAL A 238 -7.34 6.57 32.34
CA VAL A 238 -6.67 5.81 33.40
C VAL A 238 -7.47 5.97 34.68
N ASP A 239 -8.06 4.86 35.16
CA ASP A 239 -8.70 4.85 36.49
C ASP A 239 -7.64 4.87 37.60
N SER A 240 -7.36 6.03 38.12
CA SER A 240 -6.38 6.24 39.19
C SER A 240 -6.71 5.51 40.53
N SER A 241 -7.92 4.97 40.67
CA SER A 241 -8.33 4.17 41.82
C SER A 241 -7.99 2.68 41.71
N ALA A 242 -7.68 2.21 40.49
CA ALA A 242 -7.32 0.83 40.23
C ALA A 242 -5.86 0.53 40.59
N SER A 243 -5.51 -0.76 40.75
CA SER A 243 -4.11 -1.16 40.96
C SER A 243 -3.27 -0.77 39.72
N VAL A 244 -1.99 -0.43 39.92
CA VAL A 244 -1.08 -0.01 38.85
C VAL A 244 -0.98 -1.04 37.73
N VAL A 245 -0.99 -2.33 38.07
CA VAL A 245 -1.04 -3.43 37.08
C VAL A 245 -2.27 -3.31 36.18
N THR A 246 -3.44 -3.00 36.78
CA THR A 246 -4.69 -2.83 36.05
C THR A 246 -4.65 -1.57 35.16
N GLN A 247 -4.08 -0.49 35.64
CA GLN A 247 -3.93 0.75 34.87
C GLN A 247 -3.06 0.53 33.64
N VAL A 248 -1.89 -0.09 33.81
CA VAL A 248 -0.97 -0.41 32.70
C VAL A 248 -1.60 -1.39 31.71
N TRP A 249 -2.31 -2.41 32.22
CA TRP A 249 -3.01 -3.37 31.36
C TRP A 249 -4.10 -2.72 30.53
N SER A 250 -4.91 -1.85 31.13
CA SER A 250 -5.98 -1.13 30.44
C SER A 250 -5.40 -0.18 29.37
N TYR A 251 -4.35 0.56 29.71
CA TYR A 251 -3.65 1.42 28.76
C TYR A 251 -3.09 0.63 27.59
N LEU A 252 -2.35 -0.46 27.84
CA LEU A 252 -1.83 -1.31 26.79
C LEU A 252 -2.93 -1.90 25.90
N GLY A 253 -4.01 -2.35 26.52
CA GLY A 253 -5.17 -2.88 25.79
C GLY A 253 -5.75 -1.86 24.81
N GLU A 254 -5.90 -0.61 25.24
CA GLU A 254 -6.41 0.47 24.40
C GLU A 254 -5.41 0.86 23.31
N VAL A 255 -4.13 0.97 23.62
CA VAL A 255 -3.08 1.22 22.63
C VAL A 255 -3.07 0.11 21.58
N ILE A 256 -3.02 -1.15 22.00
CA ILE A 256 -3.01 -2.30 21.10
C ILE A 256 -4.28 -2.32 20.22
N PHE A 257 -5.44 -2.03 20.80
CA PHE A 257 -6.69 -1.93 20.05
C PHE A 257 -6.61 -0.85 18.96
N ASN A 258 -6.16 0.35 19.32
CA ASN A 258 -5.99 1.45 18.37
C ASN A 258 -5.01 1.08 17.25
N LEU A 259 -3.88 0.45 17.58
CA LEU A 259 -2.90 -0.01 16.60
C LEU A 259 -3.47 -1.11 15.69
N LEU A 260 -4.29 -2.03 16.22
CA LEU A 260 -5.00 -3.05 15.44
C LEU A 260 -5.96 -2.42 14.44
N VAL A 261 -6.68 -1.37 14.84
CA VAL A 261 -7.58 -0.62 13.95
C VAL A 261 -6.78 -0.04 12.78
N LEU A 262 -5.66 0.62 13.04
CA LEU A 262 -4.82 1.19 11.96
C LEU A 262 -4.26 0.10 11.05
N VAL A 263 -3.71 -0.97 11.61
CA VAL A 263 -3.19 -2.11 10.82
C VAL A 263 -4.29 -2.74 9.97
N GLY A 264 -5.50 -2.87 10.52
CA GLY A 264 -6.67 -3.36 9.81
C GLY A 264 -7.04 -2.47 8.61
N LEU A 265 -7.06 -1.15 8.81
CA LEU A 265 -7.32 -0.16 7.75
C LEU A 265 -6.25 -0.23 6.66
N VAL A 266 -4.98 -0.27 7.02
CA VAL A 266 -3.87 -0.37 6.06
C VAL A 266 -3.96 -1.68 5.26
N LYS A 267 -4.31 -2.79 5.89
CA LYS A 267 -4.51 -4.07 5.19
C LYS A 267 -5.72 -4.09 4.28
N SER A 268 -6.79 -3.37 4.63
CA SER A 268 -7.99 -3.28 3.78
C SER A 268 -7.81 -2.35 2.59
N ALA A 269 -6.73 -1.56 2.53
CA ALA A 269 -6.50 -0.58 1.47
C ALA A 269 -6.49 -1.21 0.06
N ASP A 270 -5.90 -2.40 -0.11
CA ASP A 270 -5.91 -3.15 -1.38
C ASP A 270 -7.35 -3.51 -1.82
N HIS A 271 -8.19 -3.95 -0.89
CA HIS A 271 -9.58 -4.30 -1.17
C HIS A 271 -10.42 -3.06 -1.55
N ILE A 272 -10.29 -1.99 -0.75
CA ILE A 272 -10.97 -0.71 -1.01
C ILE A 272 -10.59 -0.15 -2.39
N ALA A 273 -9.29 -0.18 -2.73
CA ALA A 273 -8.81 0.29 -4.02
C ALA A 273 -9.39 -0.51 -5.20
N LYS A 274 -9.51 -1.83 -5.05
CA LYS A 274 -10.11 -2.71 -6.06
C LYS A 274 -11.61 -2.44 -6.22
N GLU A 275 -12.35 -2.33 -5.13
CA GLU A 275 -13.78 -2.00 -5.16
C GLU A 275 -14.04 -0.65 -5.84
N MET A 276 -13.24 0.38 -5.55
CA MET A 276 -13.35 1.70 -6.18
C MET A 276 -13.20 1.65 -7.70
N LEU A 277 -12.40 0.70 -8.23
CA LEU A 277 -12.16 0.53 -9.66
C LEU A 277 -13.06 -0.53 -10.31
N GLY A 278 -13.96 -1.12 -9.55
CA GLY A 278 -14.88 -2.15 -10.04
C GLY A 278 -14.16 -3.44 -10.45
N LEU A 279 -13.30 -3.93 -9.56
CA LEU A 279 -12.53 -5.18 -9.70
C LEU A 279 -13.02 -6.23 -8.70
#